data_e6b79a6df1b00316125356247c4747ae
#
_entry.id   e6b79a6df1b00316125356247c4747ae
#
_cell.length_a   1.000
_cell.length_b   1.000
_cell.length_c   1.000
_cell.angle_alpha   90.00
_cell.angle_beta   90.00
_cell.angle_gamma   90.00
#
_symmetry.space_group_name_H-M   'P 1'
#
loop_
_entity.id
_entity.type
_entity.pdbx_description
1 polymer ?
#
loop_
_entity_poly.entity_id
_entity_poly.type
_entity_poly.pdbx_seq_one_letter_code
_entity_poly.pdbx_strand_id
1 'polypeptide(L)'
;MSGLPDIAAIRRYIVNVLLTGAFGNVGTSAIEELLKQGHHVRCFDLKTKANERKARKYEDRIEVVWGDLRNPDDVAAAVRDQDVVVHLAFIIPKLSATGFESEDRPDWAREINVGGTRHIIAAMKALPHPPRLIFSSSYHVYGQTHDQPPPRTVCDPVDPIEHYACHKVECEEMVRESGLEWAILRFAAVLPLSLKLDPGMYDVPPGNRMEYVHTRDVGLALANAVSSDEIWGKLWLIGGGPRCQYTYREILQKILGGMGVGTLPEEAFTMVPFPTDWIDTAESQRVLRYQQRDLDDYVQELVKLMGFKRHLIRLFRPIVRYFLLRRSPYLRARNNPNWQGKVAVVTGASSGIGEAIAKKLSREGLRVVLVARSRERLEHVAKQLRALGGEVLVVVADLTQEEERLRVFKEVRAAYGSVDVLVNNAGFGWYGFGSEMPWSLAWQMLQINVAAVVRLTLLFLEDMKARGKGHIVNVGSIASSLPAQGIALYAASKSFVESFTISLYRELRDTDVRISLVKPGAVATDFFKKASAQVAALRMPGGEVNIKPQTVADRVWGLLRRPTRVAYVPRLLSLVAWVEPAFGWLIDRLGPLLLKRQRKLAPVRVNTDPEGFQNL
;
A
#
# COMPACT_ATOMS: atom_id res chain seq x y z
N MET A 1 58.17 -22.96 -1.72
CA MET A 1 57.59 -23.31 -0.43
C MET A 1 56.78 -22.09 -0.01
N SER A 2 55.59 -21.92 -0.43
CA SER A 2 54.33 -22.40 0.16
C SER A 2 54.01 -21.64 1.44
N GLY A 3 53.29 -20.58 1.33
CA GLY A 3 52.53 -19.95 2.40
C GLY A 3 51.11 -19.76 1.91
N LEU A 4 50.28 -20.81 1.93
CA LEU A 4 48.83 -20.67 1.87
C LEU A 4 48.39 -19.98 3.18
N PRO A 5 47.60 -18.94 3.13
CA PRO A 5 47.03 -18.41 4.36
C PRO A 5 46.05 -19.42 4.94
N ASP A 6 46.28 -19.66 6.21
CA ASP A 6 45.50 -20.48 7.11
C ASP A 6 44.00 -20.20 6.94
N ILE A 7 43.25 -21.18 6.47
CA ILE A 7 41.80 -21.17 6.51
C ILE A 7 41.43 -21.43 7.96
N ALA A 8 41.52 -20.37 8.77
CA ALA A 8 41.03 -20.39 10.14
C ALA A 8 39.56 -20.83 10.09
N ALA A 9 39.35 -22.03 10.56
CA ALA A 9 38.05 -22.68 10.67
C ALA A 9 37.09 -21.69 11.39
N ILE A 10 36.17 -21.10 10.64
CA ILE A 10 34.98 -20.48 11.21
C ILE A 10 34.28 -21.62 11.94
N ARG A 11 34.36 -21.66 13.27
CA ARG A 11 33.52 -22.53 14.08
C ARG A 11 32.07 -22.14 13.78
N ARG A 12 31.44 -22.85 12.86
CA ARG A 12 30.02 -22.71 12.57
C ARG A 12 29.25 -23.29 13.76
N TYR A 13 28.83 -22.43 14.68
CA TYR A 13 27.89 -22.85 15.70
C TYR A 13 26.54 -23.06 15.01
N ILE A 14 25.99 -24.26 15.12
CA ILE A 14 24.59 -24.54 14.74
C ILE A 14 23.72 -23.79 15.74
N VAL A 15 22.83 -22.94 15.25
CA VAL A 15 21.92 -22.14 16.08
C VAL A 15 20.49 -22.33 15.63
N ASN A 16 19.55 -22.09 16.55
CA ASN A 16 18.12 -22.05 16.29
C ASN A 16 17.73 -20.65 15.78
N VAL A 17 17.21 -20.57 14.57
CA VAL A 17 16.89 -19.31 13.89
C VAL A 17 15.39 -19.19 13.66
N LEU A 18 14.76 -18.21 14.27
CA LEU A 18 13.41 -17.79 13.86
C LEU A 18 13.51 -16.88 12.64
N LEU A 19 12.83 -17.25 11.57
CA LEU A 19 12.71 -16.45 10.35
C LEU A 19 11.26 -15.99 10.17
N THR A 20 10.97 -14.70 10.34
CA THR A 20 9.63 -14.16 10.08
C THR A 20 9.49 -13.73 8.62
N GLY A 21 8.30 -13.87 8.03
CA GLY A 21 8.11 -13.65 6.58
C GLY A 21 8.86 -14.71 5.74
N ALA A 22 8.99 -15.91 6.31
CA ALA A 22 9.83 -17.00 5.82
C ALA A 22 9.48 -17.42 4.37
N PHE A 23 8.23 -17.34 3.99
CA PHE A 23 7.77 -17.71 2.65
C PHE A 23 7.68 -16.54 1.67
N GLY A 24 8.25 -15.36 2.02
CA GLY A 24 8.46 -14.23 1.13
C GLY A 24 9.56 -14.47 0.08
N ASN A 25 9.89 -13.44 -0.71
CA ASN A 25 10.95 -13.51 -1.72
C ASN A 25 12.33 -13.77 -1.10
N VAL A 26 12.73 -12.94 -0.16
CA VAL A 26 14.00 -13.06 0.57
C VAL A 26 13.97 -14.27 1.51
N GLY A 27 12.85 -14.48 2.22
CA GLY A 27 12.70 -15.54 3.21
C GLY A 27 12.98 -16.93 2.65
N THR A 28 12.45 -17.26 1.46
CA THR A 28 12.71 -18.57 0.83
C THR A 28 14.19 -18.77 0.49
N SER A 29 14.88 -17.71 0.06
CA SER A 29 16.34 -17.78 -0.19
C SER A 29 17.13 -17.90 1.12
N ALA A 30 16.68 -17.25 2.19
CA ALA A 30 17.30 -17.36 3.51
C ALA A 30 17.15 -18.76 4.09
N ILE A 31 15.96 -19.41 3.97
CA ILE A 31 15.75 -20.79 4.38
C ILE A 31 16.79 -21.71 3.71
N GLU A 32 16.95 -21.58 2.38
CA GLU A 32 17.87 -22.44 1.61
C GLU A 32 19.31 -22.30 2.10
N GLU A 33 19.79 -21.08 2.35
CA GLU A 33 21.17 -20.86 2.77
C GLU A 33 21.41 -21.21 4.25
N LEU A 34 20.45 -20.94 5.14
CA LEU A 34 20.52 -21.35 6.55
C LEU A 34 20.58 -22.88 6.69
N LEU A 35 19.73 -23.60 5.95
CA LEU A 35 19.74 -25.06 5.93
C LEU A 35 21.04 -25.63 5.37
N LYS A 36 21.65 -25.02 4.33
CA LYS A 36 22.97 -25.42 3.80
C LYS A 36 24.09 -25.26 4.82
N GLN A 37 23.95 -24.26 5.72
CA GLN A 37 24.92 -24.04 6.80
C GLN A 37 24.65 -24.91 8.03
N GLY A 38 23.56 -25.69 8.05
CA GLY A 38 23.23 -26.64 9.10
C GLY A 38 22.44 -26.04 10.27
N HIS A 39 21.92 -24.81 10.14
CA HIS A 39 21.11 -24.19 11.19
C HIS A 39 19.73 -24.83 11.29
N HIS A 40 19.13 -24.79 12.48
CA HIS A 40 17.73 -25.14 12.70
C HIS A 40 16.86 -23.94 12.41
N VAL A 41 15.92 -24.08 11.46
CA VAL A 41 15.12 -22.95 10.99
C VAL A 41 13.66 -23.11 11.40
N ARG A 42 13.18 -22.21 12.25
CA ARG A 42 11.77 -22.02 12.55
C ARG A 42 11.22 -20.92 11.65
N CYS A 43 10.24 -21.25 10.83
CA CYS A 43 9.57 -20.34 9.90
C CYS A 43 8.27 -19.82 10.49
N PHE A 44 8.15 -18.50 10.65
CA PHE A 44 6.94 -17.83 11.09
C PHE A 44 6.33 -17.02 9.95
N ASP A 45 5.08 -17.32 9.58
CA ASP A 45 4.37 -16.64 8.50
C ASP A 45 2.85 -16.85 8.61
N LEU A 46 2.07 -16.10 7.85
CA LEU A 46 0.61 -16.27 7.74
C LEU A 46 0.26 -17.59 7.07
N LYS A 47 -0.73 -18.30 7.63
CA LYS A 47 -1.26 -19.55 7.05
C LYS A 47 -2.11 -19.24 5.81
N THR A 48 -1.47 -19.24 4.64
CA THR A 48 -2.12 -19.10 3.34
C THR A 48 -1.86 -20.33 2.48
N LYS A 49 -2.76 -20.65 1.54
CA LYS A 49 -2.54 -21.76 0.59
C LYS A 49 -1.22 -21.64 -0.19
N ALA A 50 -0.77 -20.42 -0.44
CA ALA A 50 0.49 -20.16 -1.13
C ALA A 50 1.69 -20.49 -0.23
N ASN A 51 1.67 -20.06 1.03
CA ASN A 51 2.72 -20.31 2.00
C ASN A 51 2.80 -21.80 2.37
N GLU A 52 1.65 -22.46 2.59
CA GLU A 52 1.60 -23.92 2.81
C GLU A 52 2.23 -24.70 1.65
N ARG A 53 1.98 -24.30 0.38
CA ARG A 53 2.62 -24.93 -0.78
C ARG A 53 4.14 -24.75 -0.79
N LYS A 54 4.63 -23.58 -0.36
CA LYS A 54 6.07 -23.33 -0.25
C LYS A 54 6.70 -24.11 0.89
N ALA A 55 6.04 -24.18 2.05
CA ALA A 55 6.50 -24.93 3.21
C ALA A 55 6.70 -26.41 2.89
N ARG A 56 5.76 -27.04 2.16
CA ARG A 56 5.86 -28.45 1.74
C ARG A 56 7.12 -28.81 0.94
N LYS A 57 7.78 -27.81 0.31
CA LYS A 57 9.03 -28.06 -0.42
C LYS A 57 10.22 -28.40 0.48
N TYR A 58 10.12 -28.03 1.74
CA TYR A 58 11.20 -28.22 2.72
C TYR A 58 10.97 -29.44 3.60
N GLU A 59 9.76 -30.04 3.56
CA GLU A 59 9.36 -31.22 4.34
C GLU A 59 9.71 -31.06 5.84
N ASP A 60 10.38 -32.03 6.44
CA ASP A 60 10.77 -32.03 7.85
C ASP A 60 12.06 -31.26 8.15
N ARG A 61 12.60 -30.53 7.16
CA ARG A 61 13.85 -29.77 7.33
C ARG A 61 13.67 -28.43 8.02
N ILE A 62 12.43 -27.97 8.18
CA ILE A 62 12.08 -26.72 8.85
C ILE A 62 10.97 -26.96 9.86
N GLU A 63 10.98 -26.19 10.93
CA GLU A 63 9.81 -26.05 11.80
C GLU A 63 8.91 -24.91 11.29
N VAL A 64 7.59 -25.11 11.24
CA VAL A 64 6.66 -24.08 10.77
C VAL A 64 5.69 -23.70 11.87
N VAL A 65 5.70 -22.43 12.24
CA VAL A 65 4.74 -21.80 13.16
C VAL A 65 3.89 -20.83 12.36
N TRP A 66 2.60 -21.16 12.20
CA TRP A 66 1.66 -20.28 11.53
C TRP A 66 1.08 -19.28 12.53
N GLY A 67 1.18 -17.98 12.23
CA GLY A 67 0.68 -16.93 13.11
C GLY A 67 0.64 -15.56 12.43
N ASP A 68 0.12 -14.59 13.15
CA ASP A 68 0.01 -13.19 12.72
C ASP A 68 0.86 -12.30 13.65
N LEU A 69 1.72 -11.45 13.09
CA LEU A 69 2.54 -10.50 13.86
C LEU A 69 1.71 -9.56 14.75
N ARG A 70 0.43 -9.37 14.43
CA ARG A 70 -0.49 -8.56 15.23
C ARG A 70 -0.96 -9.26 16.50
N ASN A 71 -0.78 -10.58 16.59
CA ASN A 71 -1.12 -11.36 17.77
C ASN A 71 0.14 -11.58 18.63
N PRO A 72 0.25 -10.95 19.83
CA PRO A 72 1.41 -11.12 20.69
C PRO A 72 1.65 -12.57 21.12
N ASP A 73 0.60 -13.37 21.31
CA ASP A 73 0.73 -14.77 21.74
C ASP A 73 1.35 -15.64 20.64
N ASP A 74 0.97 -15.43 19.36
CA ASP A 74 1.59 -16.13 18.23
C ASP A 74 3.09 -15.80 18.16
N VAL A 75 3.43 -14.52 18.35
CA VAL A 75 4.81 -14.03 18.32
C VAL A 75 5.61 -14.61 19.50
N ALA A 76 5.04 -14.58 20.71
CA ALA A 76 5.70 -15.13 21.90
C ALA A 76 5.96 -16.64 21.77
N ALA A 77 5.03 -17.40 21.18
CA ALA A 77 5.23 -18.83 20.90
C ALA A 77 6.35 -19.06 19.87
N ALA A 78 6.44 -18.21 18.84
CA ALA A 78 7.45 -18.35 17.80
C ALA A 78 8.89 -18.06 18.28
N VAL A 79 9.06 -17.09 19.19
CA VAL A 79 10.39 -16.62 19.66
C VAL A 79 11.05 -17.57 20.69
N ARG A 80 10.27 -18.42 21.36
CA ARG A 80 10.82 -19.34 22.40
C ARG A 80 11.90 -20.26 21.85
N ASP A 81 12.94 -20.48 22.63
CA ASP A 81 14.03 -21.42 22.33
C ASP A 81 14.78 -21.10 21.02
N GLN A 82 14.84 -19.82 20.66
CA GLN A 82 15.62 -19.35 19.53
C GLN A 82 16.88 -18.63 20.00
N ASP A 83 17.94 -18.73 19.20
CA ASP A 83 19.22 -18.04 19.44
C ASP A 83 19.28 -16.73 18.65
N VAL A 84 18.67 -16.71 17.47
CA VAL A 84 18.63 -15.54 16.57
C VAL A 84 17.24 -15.38 15.96
N VAL A 85 16.72 -14.17 15.95
CA VAL A 85 15.51 -13.79 15.22
C VAL A 85 15.91 -12.98 13.98
N VAL A 86 15.57 -13.48 12.80
CA VAL A 86 15.70 -12.76 11.52
C VAL A 86 14.34 -12.23 11.12
N HIS A 87 14.14 -10.94 11.30
CA HIS A 87 12.83 -10.30 11.07
C HIS A 87 12.72 -9.72 9.66
N LEU A 88 12.08 -10.47 8.74
CA LEU A 88 11.84 -10.10 7.35
C LEU A 88 10.37 -9.74 7.06
N ALA A 89 9.43 -10.18 7.90
CA ALA A 89 8.00 -9.98 7.68
C ALA A 89 7.66 -8.48 7.70
N PHE A 90 7.24 -7.96 6.54
CA PHE A 90 6.92 -6.54 6.36
C PHE A 90 5.98 -6.35 5.17
N ILE A 91 5.03 -5.45 5.29
CA ILE A 91 4.19 -5.03 4.16
C ILE A 91 4.97 -4.01 3.34
N ILE A 92 5.20 -4.34 2.08
CA ILE A 92 6.04 -3.58 1.15
C ILE A 92 5.21 -2.73 0.18
N PRO A 93 5.79 -1.70 -0.47
CA PRO A 93 5.05 -0.76 -1.32
C PRO A 93 4.47 -1.40 -2.58
N LYS A 94 5.13 -2.43 -3.13
CA LYS A 94 4.74 -3.11 -4.36
C LYS A 94 4.89 -4.63 -4.23
N LEU A 95 4.01 -5.38 -4.93
CA LEU A 95 4.07 -6.85 -4.99
C LEU A 95 4.04 -7.53 -3.62
N SER A 96 3.35 -6.95 -2.64
CA SER A 96 3.17 -7.56 -1.32
C SER A 96 2.52 -8.94 -1.42
N ALA A 97 3.00 -9.89 -0.62
CA ALA A 97 2.48 -11.25 -0.55
C ALA A 97 1.02 -11.32 -0.04
N THR A 98 0.58 -10.31 0.71
CA THR A 98 -0.79 -10.20 1.23
C THR A 98 -1.80 -9.71 0.20
N GLY A 99 -1.34 -9.25 -0.97
CA GLY A 99 -2.17 -8.63 -2.01
C GLY A 99 -2.53 -7.18 -1.74
N PHE A 100 -2.11 -6.61 -0.60
CA PHE A 100 -2.20 -5.20 -0.26
C PHE A 100 -0.81 -4.61 -0.08
N GLU A 101 -0.61 -3.40 -0.54
CA GLU A 101 0.64 -2.66 -0.49
C GLU A 101 0.61 -1.68 0.68
N SER A 102 1.77 -1.31 1.24
CA SER A 102 1.86 -0.37 2.37
C SER A 102 1.26 0.99 2.04
N GLU A 103 1.43 1.42 0.80
CA GLU A 103 0.93 2.71 0.31
C GLU A 103 -0.59 2.71 0.06
N ASP A 104 -1.20 1.54 -0.11
CA ASP A 104 -2.65 1.39 -0.28
C ASP A 104 -3.40 1.45 1.05
N ARG A 105 -2.76 0.95 2.13
CA ARG A 105 -3.36 0.82 3.47
C ARG A 105 -2.33 1.13 4.56
N PRO A 106 -1.91 2.39 4.69
CA PRO A 106 -0.78 2.76 5.54
C PRO A 106 -1.01 2.43 7.03
N ASP A 107 -2.19 2.72 7.58
CA ASP A 107 -2.49 2.43 8.98
C ASP A 107 -2.48 0.91 9.28
N TRP A 108 -3.07 0.11 8.37
CA TRP A 108 -3.04 -1.35 8.49
C TRP A 108 -1.62 -1.90 8.31
N ALA A 109 -0.86 -1.36 7.35
CA ALA A 109 0.53 -1.74 7.16
C ALA A 109 1.37 -1.36 8.39
N ARG A 110 1.13 -0.20 9.01
CA ARG A 110 1.79 0.23 10.23
C ARG A 110 1.51 -0.71 11.41
N GLU A 111 0.26 -1.15 11.56
CA GLU A 111 -0.12 -2.13 12.59
C GLU A 111 0.71 -3.43 12.49
N ILE A 112 0.98 -3.89 11.26
CA ILE A 112 1.78 -5.10 11.01
C ILE A 112 3.27 -4.78 11.11
N ASN A 113 3.73 -3.74 10.43
CA ASN A 113 5.14 -3.42 10.30
C ASN A 113 5.72 -2.93 11.64
N VAL A 114 5.14 -1.88 12.21
CA VAL A 114 5.61 -1.26 13.46
C VAL A 114 5.09 -2.01 14.68
N GLY A 115 3.78 -2.32 14.70
CA GLY A 115 3.16 -3.09 15.78
C GLY A 115 3.77 -4.49 15.90
N GLY A 116 3.93 -5.20 14.78
CA GLY A 116 4.55 -6.52 14.73
C GLY A 116 6.01 -6.53 15.19
N THR A 117 6.81 -5.53 14.77
CA THR A 117 8.19 -5.37 15.25
C THR A 117 8.23 -5.15 16.76
N ARG A 118 7.30 -4.33 17.30
CA ARG A 118 7.17 -4.11 18.76
C ARG A 118 6.85 -5.39 19.50
N HIS A 119 5.94 -6.23 18.96
CA HIS A 119 5.59 -7.51 19.57
C HIS A 119 6.79 -8.47 19.60
N ILE A 120 7.59 -8.52 18.51
CA ILE A 120 8.82 -9.32 18.46
C ILE A 120 9.80 -8.86 19.55
N ILE A 121 10.12 -7.57 19.61
CA ILE A 121 11.03 -7.02 20.62
C ILE A 121 10.53 -7.31 22.05
N ALA A 122 9.23 -7.12 22.31
CA ALA A 122 8.63 -7.39 23.61
C ALA A 122 8.72 -8.89 23.98
N ALA A 123 8.40 -9.79 23.05
CA ALA A 123 8.49 -11.23 23.25
C ALA A 123 9.92 -11.69 23.54
N MET A 124 10.92 -11.15 22.79
CA MET A 124 12.33 -11.44 23.01
C MET A 124 12.80 -10.99 24.41
N LYS A 125 12.44 -9.76 24.80
CA LYS A 125 12.82 -9.19 26.13
C LYS A 125 12.18 -9.91 27.31
N ALA A 126 11.08 -10.60 27.10
CA ALA A 126 10.41 -11.38 28.16
C ALA A 126 11.13 -12.71 28.47
N LEU A 127 12.09 -13.13 27.64
CA LEU A 127 12.85 -14.36 27.85
C LEU A 127 14.03 -14.13 28.82
N PRO A 128 14.39 -15.12 29.64
CA PRO A 128 15.56 -15.04 30.53
C PRO A 128 16.87 -14.80 29.76
N HIS A 129 16.97 -15.38 28.58
CA HIS A 129 18.09 -15.22 27.64
C HIS A 129 17.52 -14.75 26.31
N PRO A 130 17.43 -13.43 26.08
CA PRO A 130 16.88 -12.89 24.85
C PRO A 130 17.72 -13.31 23.62
N PRO A 131 17.09 -13.79 22.54
CA PRO A 131 17.81 -14.05 21.29
C PRO A 131 18.35 -12.75 20.67
N ARG A 132 19.32 -12.88 19.77
CA ARG A 132 19.86 -11.75 18.98
C ARG A 132 18.90 -11.40 17.85
N LEU A 133 18.83 -10.12 17.45
CA LEU A 133 17.89 -9.64 16.44
C LEU A 133 18.59 -9.16 15.17
N ILE A 134 18.31 -9.76 14.04
CA ILE A 134 18.64 -9.23 12.71
C ILE A 134 17.36 -8.62 12.12
N PHE A 135 17.36 -7.30 11.93
CA PHE A 135 16.24 -6.56 11.35
C PHE A 135 16.50 -6.19 9.89
N SER A 136 15.60 -6.55 9.00
CA SER A 136 15.67 -6.12 7.60
C SER A 136 15.12 -4.71 7.42
N SER A 137 15.94 -3.81 6.95
CA SER A 137 15.55 -2.46 6.53
C SER A 137 15.71 -2.28 5.02
N SER A 138 15.69 -1.06 4.53
CA SER A 138 15.73 -0.75 3.10
C SER A 138 16.51 0.53 2.84
N TYR A 139 17.16 0.63 1.71
CA TYR A 139 17.80 1.87 1.26
C TYR A 139 16.79 2.97 0.88
N HIS A 140 15.49 2.68 0.74
CA HIS A 140 14.42 3.67 0.58
C HIS A 140 14.34 4.68 1.73
N VAL A 141 14.93 4.36 2.89
CA VAL A 141 15.00 5.28 4.04
C VAL A 141 15.79 6.56 3.76
N TYR A 142 16.68 6.54 2.76
CA TYR A 142 17.45 7.72 2.37
C TYR A 142 16.65 8.73 1.54
N GLY A 143 15.47 8.34 1.02
CA GLY A 143 14.66 9.22 0.19
C GLY A 143 15.25 9.48 -1.19
N GLN A 144 15.04 10.68 -1.72
CA GLN A 144 15.53 11.08 -3.05
C GLN A 144 16.93 11.67 -2.96
N THR A 145 17.93 10.94 -3.42
CA THR A 145 19.36 11.30 -3.31
C THR A 145 20.05 11.48 -4.68
N HIS A 146 19.28 11.56 -5.76
CA HIS A 146 19.81 11.60 -7.13
C HIS A 146 20.69 12.81 -7.43
N ASP A 147 20.49 13.92 -6.71
CA ASP A 147 21.27 15.17 -6.78
C ASP A 147 22.55 15.14 -5.92
N GLN A 148 22.75 14.09 -5.15
CA GLN A 148 23.91 13.89 -4.29
C GLN A 148 24.90 12.91 -4.94
N PRO A 149 26.21 13.04 -4.68
CA PRO A 149 27.19 12.09 -5.21
C PRO A 149 27.00 10.70 -4.56
N PRO A 150 26.94 9.60 -5.36
CA PRO A 150 26.94 8.24 -4.81
C PRO A 150 28.34 7.79 -4.41
N PRO A 151 28.50 6.68 -3.66
CA PRO A 151 27.44 5.85 -3.08
C PRO A 151 26.89 6.38 -1.75
N ARG A 152 25.68 5.93 -1.37
CA ARG A 152 25.15 6.16 -0.02
C ARG A 152 25.90 5.31 0.99
N THR A 153 26.12 5.85 2.17
CA THR A 153 26.80 5.20 3.28
C THR A 153 25.88 5.03 4.49
N VAL A 154 26.31 4.28 5.49
CA VAL A 154 25.56 4.12 6.74
C VAL A 154 25.41 5.42 7.52
N CYS A 155 26.28 6.40 7.26
CA CYS A 155 26.31 7.71 7.94
C CYS A 155 25.41 8.75 7.27
N ASP A 156 24.90 8.48 6.06
CA ASP A 156 24.05 9.44 5.37
C ASP A 156 22.69 9.59 6.10
N PRO A 157 22.16 10.82 6.14
CA PRO A 157 20.89 11.08 6.81
C PRO A 157 19.74 10.38 6.11
N VAL A 158 18.71 9.98 6.88
CA VAL A 158 17.49 9.41 6.36
C VAL A 158 16.44 10.49 6.11
N ASP A 159 15.74 10.44 4.96
CA ASP A 159 14.61 11.31 4.61
C ASP A 159 13.50 10.50 3.93
N PRO A 160 12.79 9.64 4.71
CA PRO A 160 11.79 8.74 4.16
C PRO A 160 10.58 9.50 3.59
N ILE A 161 10.19 9.19 2.35
CA ILE A 161 9.06 9.83 1.65
C ILE A 161 7.85 8.92 1.48
N GLU A 162 8.02 7.61 1.65
CA GLU A 162 6.96 6.59 1.53
C GLU A 162 6.55 6.10 2.93
N HIS A 163 5.30 5.68 3.11
CA HIS A 163 4.85 5.05 4.36
C HIS A 163 5.72 3.85 4.75
N TYR A 164 6.08 3.05 3.75
CA TYR A 164 7.00 1.92 3.94
C TYR A 164 8.33 2.36 4.55
N ALA A 165 8.97 3.37 3.97
CA ALA A 165 10.26 3.88 4.43
C ALA A 165 10.15 4.51 5.84
N CYS A 166 9.07 5.25 6.11
CA CYS A 166 8.78 5.78 7.46
C CYS A 166 8.64 4.66 8.49
N HIS A 167 7.92 3.57 8.15
CA HIS A 167 7.80 2.41 9.06
C HIS A 167 9.15 1.73 9.29
N LYS A 168 10.03 1.67 8.27
CA LYS A 168 11.39 1.12 8.44
C LYS A 168 12.22 1.96 9.38
N VAL A 169 12.21 3.30 9.25
CA VAL A 169 12.95 4.21 10.15
C VAL A 169 12.45 4.07 11.58
N GLU A 170 11.12 4.10 11.81
CA GLU A 170 10.53 3.91 13.15
C GLU A 170 10.92 2.56 13.76
N CYS A 171 10.96 1.50 12.95
CA CYS A 171 11.41 0.18 13.42
C CYS A 171 12.92 0.15 13.70
N GLU A 172 13.77 0.79 12.89
CA GLU A 172 15.19 0.89 13.15
C GLU A 172 15.47 1.57 14.50
N GLU A 173 14.73 2.65 14.83
CA GLU A 173 14.83 3.34 16.12
C GLU A 173 14.43 2.41 17.28
N MET A 174 13.28 1.73 17.17
CA MET A 174 12.85 0.76 18.18
C MET A 174 13.87 -0.37 18.39
N VAL A 175 14.52 -0.85 17.31
CA VAL A 175 15.53 -1.90 17.39
C VAL A 175 16.77 -1.40 18.12
N ARG A 176 17.27 -0.19 17.80
CA ARG A 176 18.43 0.42 18.48
C ARG A 176 18.18 0.65 19.97
N GLU A 177 16.96 1.07 20.33
CA GLU A 177 16.56 1.38 21.70
C GLU A 177 16.10 0.14 22.48
N SER A 178 16.01 -1.02 21.86
CA SER A 178 15.44 -2.23 22.45
C SER A 178 16.22 -2.77 23.65
N GLY A 179 17.53 -2.51 23.71
CA GLY A 179 18.46 -3.12 24.67
C GLY A 179 18.83 -4.57 24.32
N LEU A 180 18.39 -5.08 23.17
CA LEU A 180 18.79 -6.39 22.64
C LEU A 180 20.13 -6.28 21.90
N GLU A 181 20.80 -7.41 21.68
CA GLU A 181 21.89 -7.48 20.73
C GLU A 181 21.31 -7.53 19.31
N TRP A 182 21.57 -6.52 18.50
CA TRP A 182 20.90 -6.32 17.21
C TRP A 182 21.86 -6.07 16.05
N ALA A 183 21.40 -6.36 14.84
CA ALA A 183 21.98 -5.88 13.59
C ALA A 183 20.87 -5.39 12.66
N ILE A 184 21.08 -4.26 11.99
CA ILE A 184 20.14 -3.69 11.01
C ILE A 184 20.76 -3.82 9.63
N LEU A 185 20.03 -4.44 8.69
CA LEU A 185 20.48 -4.65 7.33
C LEU A 185 19.56 -3.86 6.37
N ARG A 186 20.06 -2.77 5.78
CA ARG A 186 19.36 -2.01 4.72
C ARG A 186 19.62 -2.67 3.38
N PHE A 187 18.59 -3.26 2.80
CA PHE A 187 18.70 -3.91 1.49
C PHE A 187 18.56 -2.93 0.34
N ALA A 188 19.38 -3.11 -0.71
CA ALA A 188 19.20 -2.55 -2.03
C ALA A 188 17.97 -3.18 -2.74
N ALA A 189 17.77 -2.92 -4.03
CA ALA A 189 16.65 -3.50 -4.78
C ALA A 189 16.77 -5.03 -4.92
N VAL A 190 15.84 -5.75 -4.31
CA VAL A 190 15.74 -7.21 -4.39
C VAL A 190 14.57 -7.60 -5.27
N LEU A 191 14.84 -7.89 -6.54
CA LEU A 191 13.80 -8.26 -7.50
C LEU A 191 13.29 -9.69 -7.27
N PRO A 192 11.96 -9.93 -7.28
CA PRO A 192 11.42 -11.27 -7.10
C PRO A 192 11.62 -12.11 -8.36
N LEU A 193 12.05 -13.37 -8.19
CA LEU A 193 12.12 -14.36 -9.28
C LEU A 193 10.70 -14.81 -9.66
N SER A 194 9.97 -13.95 -10.34
CA SER A 194 8.59 -14.21 -10.77
C SER A 194 8.28 -13.56 -12.11
N LEU A 195 7.33 -14.16 -12.86
CA LEU A 195 6.88 -13.61 -14.14
C LEU A 195 5.76 -12.54 -13.99
N LYS A 196 5.52 -12.05 -12.77
CA LYS A 196 4.55 -10.98 -12.54
C LYS A 196 5.16 -9.65 -12.98
N LEU A 197 4.50 -8.96 -13.89
CA LEU A 197 4.88 -7.61 -14.27
C LEU A 197 4.45 -6.65 -13.16
N ASP A 198 5.39 -5.88 -12.65
CA ASP A 198 5.10 -4.83 -11.68
C ASP A 198 4.45 -3.62 -12.40
N PRO A 199 3.23 -3.21 -12.03
CA PRO A 199 2.63 -1.99 -12.57
C PRO A 199 3.42 -0.73 -12.20
N GLY A 200 4.16 -0.72 -11.10
CA GLY A 200 5.03 0.36 -10.64
C GLY A 200 6.32 0.52 -11.45
N MET A 201 6.59 -0.34 -12.42
CA MET A 201 7.80 -0.24 -13.26
C MET A 201 7.93 1.11 -13.99
N TYR A 202 6.83 1.83 -14.19
CA TYR A 202 6.84 3.15 -14.83
C TYR A 202 7.09 4.29 -13.85
N ASP A 203 7.01 4.04 -12.55
CA ASP A 203 7.14 5.05 -11.48
C ASP A 203 8.62 5.32 -11.11
N VAL A 204 9.57 4.78 -11.87
CA VAL A 204 11.02 5.00 -11.70
C VAL A 204 11.57 5.63 -12.97
N PRO A 205 12.26 6.79 -12.91
CA PRO A 205 12.89 7.40 -14.08
C PRO A 205 13.98 6.50 -14.68
N PRO A 206 14.11 6.45 -16.01
CA PRO A 206 15.17 5.65 -16.66
C PRO A 206 16.60 6.00 -16.23
N GLY A 207 16.86 7.28 -15.89
CA GLY A 207 18.15 7.75 -15.40
C GLY A 207 18.42 7.54 -13.91
N ASN A 208 17.44 7.02 -13.15
CA ASN A 208 17.59 6.85 -11.71
C ASN A 208 18.64 5.77 -11.39
N ARG A 209 19.55 6.09 -10.46
CA ARG A 209 20.55 5.12 -9.97
C ARG A 209 19.83 4.08 -9.11
N MET A 210 20.18 2.82 -9.31
CA MET A 210 19.62 1.71 -8.55
C MET A 210 20.66 0.62 -8.41
N GLU A 211 20.97 0.25 -7.18
CA GLU A 211 21.75 -0.94 -6.94
C GLU A 211 20.82 -2.15 -6.81
N TYR A 212 21.15 -3.18 -7.56
CA TYR A 212 20.47 -4.47 -7.54
C TYR A 212 21.23 -5.44 -6.63
N VAL A 213 20.52 -6.30 -5.91
CA VAL A 213 21.10 -7.47 -5.24
C VAL A 213 20.25 -8.70 -5.50
N HIS A 214 20.91 -9.80 -5.84
CA HIS A 214 20.20 -11.06 -6.11
C HIS A 214 19.59 -11.64 -4.82
N THR A 215 18.33 -12.11 -4.89
CA THR A 215 17.62 -12.62 -3.70
C THR A 215 18.37 -13.74 -2.96
N ARG A 216 19.12 -14.60 -3.70
CA ARG A 216 19.94 -15.65 -3.10
C ARG A 216 21.19 -15.11 -2.41
N ASP A 217 21.73 -14.00 -2.88
CA ASP A 217 22.86 -13.33 -2.23
C ASP A 217 22.41 -12.65 -0.94
N VAL A 218 21.19 -12.11 -0.91
CA VAL A 218 20.58 -11.63 0.35
C VAL A 218 20.36 -12.80 1.31
N GLY A 219 19.88 -13.96 0.83
CA GLY A 219 19.76 -15.18 1.64
C GLY A 219 21.10 -15.61 2.23
N LEU A 220 22.18 -15.59 1.42
CA LEU A 220 23.53 -15.91 1.85
C LEU A 220 24.06 -14.87 2.87
N ALA A 221 23.80 -13.58 2.63
CA ALA A 221 24.16 -12.51 3.57
C ALA A 221 23.52 -12.74 4.94
N LEU A 222 22.22 -13.09 4.97
CA LEU A 222 21.51 -13.40 6.21
C LEU A 222 22.05 -14.63 6.92
N ALA A 223 22.34 -15.71 6.19
CA ALA A 223 22.89 -16.93 6.78
C ALA A 223 24.31 -16.69 7.35
N ASN A 224 25.14 -15.93 6.62
CA ASN A 224 26.48 -15.55 7.10
C ASN A 224 26.41 -14.55 8.26
N ALA A 225 25.40 -13.68 8.28
CA ALA A 225 25.14 -12.76 9.39
C ALA A 225 24.80 -13.51 10.69
N VAL A 226 23.95 -14.54 10.62
CA VAL A 226 23.62 -15.39 11.78
C VAL A 226 24.87 -16.00 12.41
N SER A 227 25.87 -16.33 11.60
CA SER A 227 27.11 -16.99 12.03
C SER A 227 28.27 -16.02 12.34
N SER A 228 28.06 -14.70 12.20
CA SER A 228 29.10 -13.69 12.36
C SER A 228 29.03 -13.01 13.72
N ASP A 229 30.19 -12.83 14.36
CA ASP A 229 30.29 -12.02 15.59
C ASP A 229 30.52 -10.54 15.32
N GLU A 230 30.90 -10.16 14.08
CA GLU A 230 31.25 -8.78 13.72
C GLU A 230 30.04 -7.88 13.42
N ILE A 231 28.85 -8.46 13.20
CA ILE A 231 27.69 -7.70 12.70
C ILE A 231 26.92 -6.95 13.78
N TRP A 232 27.06 -7.33 15.03
CA TRP A 232 26.19 -6.91 16.13
C TRP A 232 26.46 -5.45 16.54
N GLY A 233 25.39 -4.77 16.97
CA GLY A 233 25.41 -3.35 17.32
C GLY A 233 25.60 -2.40 16.14
N LYS A 234 25.48 -2.87 14.90
CA LYS A 234 25.81 -2.11 13.70
C LYS A 234 24.69 -2.12 12.65
N LEU A 235 24.72 -1.09 11.81
CA LEU A 235 23.92 -0.98 10.60
C LEU A 235 24.77 -1.37 9.39
N TRP A 236 24.20 -2.14 8.48
CA TRP A 236 24.86 -2.67 7.30
C TRP A 236 24.08 -2.37 6.03
N LEU A 237 24.78 -2.02 4.95
CA LEU A 237 24.21 -1.89 3.61
C LEU A 237 24.42 -3.18 2.84
N ILE A 238 23.33 -3.78 2.35
CA ILE A 238 23.36 -5.07 1.63
C ILE A 238 22.91 -4.84 0.19
N GLY A 239 23.87 -4.78 -0.71
CA GLY A 239 23.70 -4.58 -2.15
C GLY A 239 24.57 -5.55 -2.95
N GLY A 240 24.44 -5.53 -4.26
CA GLY A 240 25.22 -6.41 -5.14
C GLY A 240 26.65 -5.92 -5.43
N GLY A 241 27.02 -4.74 -4.91
CA GLY A 241 28.31 -4.10 -5.11
C GLY A 241 28.48 -3.47 -6.50
N PRO A 242 29.69 -3.03 -6.85
CA PRO A 242 29.96 -2.27 -8.08
C PRO A 242 29.49 -2.97 -9.38
N ARG A 243 29.45 -4.30 -9.41
CA ARG A 243 28.92 -5.08 -10.54
C ARG A 243 27.40 -5.02 -10.69
N CYS A 244 26.69 -4.51 -9.69
CA CYS A 244 25.24 -4.43 -9.62
C CYS A 244 24.72 -3.01 -9.50
N GLN A 245 25.57 -2.02 -9.75
CA GLN A 245 25.26 -0.60 -9.78
C GLN A 245 24.88 -0.19 -11.20
N TYR A 246 23.60 0.06 -11.41
CA TYR A 246 23.02 0.36 -12.72
C TYR A 246 22.19 1.64 -12.67
N THR A 247 21.92 2.20 -13.86
CA THR A 247 20.74 3.04 -14.07
C THR A 247 19.51 2.15 -14.24
N TYR A 248 18.34 2.65 -13.92
CA TYR A 248 17.09 1.89 -14.12
C TYR A 248 16.87 1.52 -15.60
N ARG A 249 17.34 2.35 -16.53
CA ARG A 249 17.37 2.06 -17.97
C ARG A 249 18.11 0.75 -18.27
N GLU A 250 19.29 0.57 -17.72
CA GLU A 250 20.11 -0.62 -17.93
C GLU A 250 19.44 -1.86 -17.36
N ILE A 251 18.84 -1.75 -16.16
CA ILE A 251 18.05 -2.82 -15.54
C ILE A 251 16.89 -3.23 -16.45
N LEU A 252 16.11 -2.26 -16.95
CA LEU A 252 14.99 -2.52 -17.86
C LEU A 252 15.45 -3.12 -19.17
N GLN A 253 16.54 -2.64 -19.75
CA GLN A 253 17.09 -3.17 -21.01
C GLN A 253 17.48 -4.64 -20.85
N LYS A 254 18.17 -5.00 -19.78
CA LYS A 254 18.56 -6.39 -19.50
C LYS A 254 17.34 -7.27 -19.27
N ILE A 255 16.42 -6.88 -18.40
CA ILE A 255 15.23 -7.69 -18.04
C ILE A 255 14.28 -7.82 -19.23
N LEU A 256 13.82 -6.71 -19.81
CA LEU A 256 12.87 -6.74 -20.93
C LEU A 256 13.50 -7.30 -22.20
N GLY A 257 14.80 -7.09 -22.41
CA GLY A 257 15.56 -7.72 -23.49
C GLY A 257 15.62 -9.23 -23.34
N GLY A 258 15.97 -9.73 -22.15
CA GLY A 258 15.95 -11.14 -21.80
C GLY A 258 14.58 -11.78 -22.00
N MET A 259 13.50 -11.09 -21.63
CA MET A 259 12.12 -11.53 -21.84
C MET A 259 11.64 -11.51 -23.31
N GLY A 260 12.39 -10.89 -24.22
CA GLY A 260 12.03 -10.77 -25.64
C GLY A 260 11.17 -9.55 -25.99
N VAL A 261 10.88 -8.67 -25.02
CA VAL A 261 10.08 -7.43 -25.19
C VAL A 261 10.91 -6.32 -25.82
N GLY A 262 12.19 -6.19 -25.45
CA GLY A 262 13.08 -5.09 -25.80
C GLY A 262 12.77 -3.79 -25.07
N THR A 263 13.50 -2.72 -25.40
CA THR A 263 13.43 -1.42 -24.71
C THR A 263 12.08 -0.73 -24.90
N LEU A 264 11.60 -0.06 -23.85
CA LEU A 264 10.45 0.85 -23.90
C LEU A 264 10.96 2.30 -24.05
N PRO A 265 10.17 3.21 -24.66
CA PRO A 265 10.54 4.61 -24.80
C PRO A 265 10.55 5.30 -23.43
N GLU A 266 11.44 6.28 -23.25
CA GLU A 266 11.62 6.99 -21.97
C GLU A 266 10.36 7.74 -21.52
N GLU A 267 9.60 8.23 -22.49
CA GLU A 267 8.34 8.92 -22.26
C GLU A 267 7.27 8.04 -21.59
N ALA A 268 7.49 6.73 -21.53
CA ALA A 268 6.62 5.82 -20.80
C ALA A 268 6.81 5.90 -19.29
N PHE A 269 7.87 6.54 -18.82
CA PHE A 269 8.28 6.58 -17.42
C PHE A 269 8.11 7.98 -16.82
N THR A 270 8.09 8.04 -15.47
CA THR A 270 8.16 9.32 -14.75
C THR A 270 9.52 9.98 -14.97
N MET A 271 9.57 11.32 -14.78
CA MET A 271 10.81 12.08 -14.67
C MET A 271 11.17 12.40 -13.22
N VAL A 272 10.31 12.02 -12.28
CA VAL A 272 10.47 12.33 -10.86
C VAL A 272 11.38 11.31 -10.21
N PRO A 273 12.43 11.73 -9.48
CA PRO A 273 13.37 10.82 -8.83
C PRO A 273 12.69 9.81 -7.91
N PHE A 274 13.22 8.61 -7.91
CA PHE A 274 12.73 7.51 -7.08
C PHE A 274 13.72 7.28 -5.92
N PRO A 275 13.29 6.88 -4.72
CA PRO A 275 14.13 6.77 -3.53
C PRO A 275 15.07 5.56 -3.57
N THR A 276 15.93 5.50 -4.59
CA THR A 276 16.96 4.48 -4.76
C THR A 276 18.27 5.12 -5.22
N ASP A 277 19.39 4.52 -4.85
CA ASP A 277 20.73 4.96 -5.23
C ASP A 277 21.70 3.76 -5.23
N TRP A 278 22.97 4.00 -5.53
CA TRP A 278 24.07 3.09 -5.26
C TRP A 278 24.49 3.22 -3.80
N ILE A 279 24.88 2.12 -3.19
CA ILE A 279 25.24 2.05 -1.77
C ILE A 279 26.65 1.49 -1.58
N ASP A 280 27.34 1.91 -0.52
CA ASP A 280 28.63 1.36 -0.18
C ASP A 280 28.48 0.04 0.58
N THR A 281 28.86 -1.04 -0.08
CA THR A 281 28.77 -2.41 0.45
C THR A 281 30.15 -3.02 0.75
N ALA A 282 31.22 -2.23 0.71
CA ALA A 282 32.58 -2.77 0.87
C ALA A 282 32.74 -3.51 2.20
N GLU A 283 32.30 -2.91 3.30
CA GLU A 283 32.44 -3.49 4.64
C GLU A 283 31.52 -4.71 4.83
N SER A 284 30.27 -4.64 4.37
CA SER A 284 29.35 -5.78 4.44
C SER A 284 29.83 -6.97 3.59
N GLN A 285 30.41 -6.69 2.42
CA GLN A 285 31.00 -7.74 1.59
C GLN A 285 32.25 -8.36 2.25
N ARG A 286 33.10 -7.54 2.88
CA ARG A 286 34.29 -8.02 3.62
C ARG A 286 33.88 -9.02 4.71
N VAL A 287 32.84 -8.68 5.49
CA VAL A 287 32.40 -9.49 6.63
C VAL A 287 31.55 -10.67 6.18
N LEU A 288 30.55 -10.44 5.33
CA LEU A 288 29.52 -11.42 4.99
C LEU A 288 29.79 -12.21 3.70
N ARG A 289 30.67 -11.76 2.81
CA ARG A 289 31.10 -12.49 1.60
C ARG A 289 29.97 -13.07 0.76
N TYR A 290 28.93 -12.27 0.47
CA TYR A 290 27.68 -12.75 -0.11
C TYR A 290 27.49 -12.40 -1.58
N GLN A 291 28.25 -11.43 -2.14
CA GLN A 291 28.10 -10.95 -3.52
C GLN A 291 28.65 -11.97 -4.53
N GLN A 292 27.80 -12.87 -4.97
CA GLN A 292 28.16 -13.95 -5.89
C GLN A 292 27.53 -13.80 -7.28
N ARG A 293 26.36 -13.14 -7.36
CA ARG A 293 25.51 -13.06 -8.56
C ARG A 293 25.29 -11.61 -8.97
N ASP A 294 25.11 -11.42 -10.27
CA ASP A 294 24.76 -10.12 -10.84
C ASP A 294 23.38 -10.13 -11.51
N LEU A 295 23.05 -9.05 -12.21
CA LEU A 295 21.76 -8.90 -12.89
C LEU A 295 21.64 -9.85 -14.10
N ASP A 296 22.73 -10.25 -14.73
CA ASP A 296 22.70 -11.19 -15.85
C ASP A 296 22.33 -12.61 -15.39
N ASP A 297 22.79 -13.03 -14.22
CA ASP A 297 22.38 -14.28 -13.57
C ASP A 297 20.87 -14.29 -13.29
N TYR A 298 20.35 -13.17 -12.75
CA TYR A 298 18.90 -13.00 -12.54
C TYR A 298 18.11 -13.11 -13.85
N VAL A 299 18.56 -12.45 -14.90
CA VAL A 299 17.91 -12.50 -16.22
C VAL A 299 17.93 -13.92 -16.79
N GLN A 300 19.05 -14.64 -16.64
CA GLN A 300 19.13 -16.04 -17.07
C GLN A 300 18.14 -16.94 -16.31
N GLU A 301 18.02 -16.78 -14.99
CA GLU A 301 17.03 -17.52 -14.19
C GLU A 301 15.59 -17.18 -14.62
N LEU A 302 15.31 -15.89 -14.86
CA LEU A 302 14.00 -15.45 -15.34
C LEU A 302 13.67 -16.05 -16.70
N VAL A 303 14.63 -16.08 -17.63
CA VAL A 303 14.48 -16.70 -18.95
C VAL A 303 14.23 -18.21 -18.84
N LYS A 304 14.90 -18.91 -17.93
CA LYS A 304 14.64 -20.34 -17.66
C LYS A 304 13.20 -20.55 -17.16
N LEU A 305 12.72 -19.69 -16.25
CA LEU A 305 11.33 -19.75 -15.77
C LEU A 305 10.29 -19.49 -16.85
N MET A 306 10.62 -18.65 -17.85
CA MET A 306 9.72 -18.35 -18.96
C MET A 306 9.58 -19.53 -19.93
N GLY A 307 10.64 -20.31 -20.12
CA GLY A 307 10.66 -21.40 -21.08
C GLY A 307 10.19 -20.99 -22.48
N PHE A 308 9.28 -21.77 -23.06
CA PHE A 308 8.73 -21.51 -24.41
C PHE A 308 7.98 -20.16 -24.53
N LYS A 309 7.43 -19.62 -23.45
CA LYS A 309 6.69 -18.33 -23.46
C LYS A 309 7.53 -17.18 -24.00
N ARG A 310 8.86 -17.21 -23.81
CA ARG A 310 9.77 -16.19 -24.34
C ARG A 310 9.71 -16.10 -25.85
N HIS A 311 9.64 -17.23 -26.54
CA HIS A 311 9.58 -17.27 -28.01
C HIS A 311 8.26 -16.69 -28.53
N LEU A 312 7.15 -16.95 -27.83
CA LEU A 312 5.85 -16.34 -28.14
C LEU A 312 5.89 -14.81 -27.94
N ILE A 313 6.47 -14.34 -26.83
CA ILE A 313 6.61 -12.90 -26.56
C ILE A 313 7.45 -12.25 -27.67
N ARG A 314 8.54 -12.88 -28.11
CA ARG A 314 9.40 -12.37 -29.17
C ARG A 314 8.67 -12.32 -30.52
N LEU A 315 7.87 -13.34 -30.83
CA LEU A 315 7.06 -13.40 -32.06
C LEU A 315 5.99 -12.32 -32.08
N PHE A 316 5.28 -12.11 -30.95
CA PHE A 316 4.23 -11.10 -30.80
C PHE A 316 4.72 -9.79 -30.17
N ARG A 317 6.02 -9.51 -30.27
CA ARG A 317 6.67 -8.34 -29.65
C ARG A 317 5.94 -7.01 -29.90
N PRO A 318 5.48 -6.65 -31.11
CA PRO A 318 4.78 -5.38 -31.32
C PRO A 318 3.48 -5.29 -30.51
N ILE A 319 2.73 -6.39 -30.43
CA ILE A 319 1.47 -6.48 -29.70
C ILE A 319 1.73 -6.38 -28.19
N VAL A 320 2.71 -7.12 -27.68
CA VAL A 320 3.10 -7.08 -26.25
C VAL A 320 3.53 -5.66 -25.87
N ARG A 321 4.39 -5.02 -26.68
CA ARG A 321 4.82 -3.63 -26.45
C ARG A 321 3.65 -2.66 -26.46
N TYR A 322 2.71 -2.79 -27.39
CA TYR A 322 1.51 -1.95 -27.45
C TYR A 322 0.70 -2.04 -26.15
N PHE A 323 0.48 -3.26 -25.64
CA PHE A 323 -0.24 -3.45 -24.38
C PHE A 323 0.53 -2.90 -23.17
N LEU A 324 1.86 -3.06 -23.11
CA LEU A 324 2.69 -2.48 -22.07
C LEU A 324 2.62 -0.95 -22.10
N LEU A 325 2.86 -0.33 -23.24
CA LEU A 325 2.82 1.14 -23.38
C LEU A 325 1.45 1.73 -23.01
N ARG A 326 0.36 1.02 -23.33
CA ARG A 326 -0.99 1.42 -22.87
C ARG A 326 -1.19 1.36 -21.35
N ARG A 327 -0.34 0.65 -20.62
CA ARG A 327 -0.39 0.60 -19.14
C ARG A 327 0.38 1.75 -18.50
N SER A 328 1.31 2.39 -19.21
CA SER A 328 2.01 3.56 -18.70
C SER A 328 1.03 4.69 -18.37
N PRO A 329 0.99 5.18 -17.13
CA PRO A 329 0.18 6.34 -16.78
C PRO A 329 0.72 7.62 -17.43
N TYR A 330 2.03 7.72 -17.63
CA TYR A 330 2.72 8.91 -18.15
C TYR A 330 2.46 9.12 -19.64
N LEU A 331 2.49 8.06 -20.45
CA LEU A 331 2.07 8.15 -21.86
C LEU A 331 0.59 8.48 -22.00
N ARG A 332 -0.26 7.99 -21.08
CA ARG A 332 -1.68 8.33 -21.10
C ARG A 332 -1.92 9.80 -20.77
N ALA A 333 -1.23 10.33 -19.78
CA ALA A 333 -1.31 11.75 -19.43
C ALA A 333 -0.86 12.63 -20.60
N ARG A 334 0.27 12.30 -21.22
CA ARG A 334 0.82 13.02 -22.38
C ARG A 334 -0.08 12.96 -23.63
N ASN A 335 -0.76 11.83 -23.84
CA ASN A 335 -1.70 11.64 -24.95
C ASN A 335 -3.14 12.12 -24.62
N ASN A 336 -3.35 12.75 -23.48
CA ASN A 336 -4.66 13.26 -23.05
C ASN A 336 -4.56 14.73 -22.60
N PRO A 337 -4.26 15.66 -23.52
CA PRO A 337 -3.98 17.06 -23.22
C PRO A 337 -5.15 17.81 -22.55
N ASN A 338 -6.37 17.26 -22.66
CA ASN A 338 -7.56 17.87 -22.06
C ASN A 338 -7.56 17.91 -20.53
N TRP A 339 -6.70 17.11 -19.86
CA TRP A 339 -6.63 17.05 -18.40
C TRP A 339 -5.34 17.60 -17.80
N GLN A 340 -4.32 17.84 -18.64
CA GLN A 340 -3.05 18.40 -18.20
C GLN A 340 -3.27 19.81 -17.60
N GLY A 341 -2.77 20.03 -16.38
CA GLY A 341 -2.88 21.29 -15.68
C GLY A 341 -4.29 21.69 -15.22
N LYS A 342 -5.31 20.81 -15.39
CA LYS A 342 -6.66 21.03 -14.86
C LYS A 342 -6.68 20.85 -13.35
N VAL A 343 -7.57 21.59 -12.67
CA VAL A 343 -7.66 21.60 -11.20
C VAL A 343 -8.72 20.63 -10.72
N ALA A 344 -8.33 19.72 -9.82
CA ALA A 344 -9.21 18.75 -9.17
C ALA A 344 -9.23 18.94 -7.66
N VAL A 345 -10.41 19.15 -7.09
CA VAL A 345 -10.64 19.17 -5.64
C VAL A 345 -11.08 17.77 -5.21
N VAL A 346 -10.39 17.18 -4.23
CA VAL A 346 -10.73 15.88 -3.66
C VAL A 346 -10.99 16.02 -2.17
N THR A 347 -12.21 15.76 -1.74
CA THR A 347 -12.57 15.78 -0.32
C THR A 347 -12.33 14.41 0.33
N GLY A 348 -11.95 14.41 1.62
CA GLY A 348 -11.54 13.18 2.31
C GLY A 348 -10.25 12.59 1.74
N ALA A 349 -9.32 13.44 1.29
CA ALA A 349 -8.12 13.04 0.58
C ALA A 349 -6.98 12.53 1.49
N SER A 350 -7.17 12.53 2.82
CA SER A 350 -6.14 12.14 3.78
C SER A 350 -5.93 10.64 3.93
N SER A 351 -6.80 9.80 3.36
CA SER A 351 -6.68 8.33 3.44
C SER A 351 -7.61 7.61 2.45
N GLY A 352 -7.35 6.33 2.22
CA GLY A 352 -8.27 5.39 1.57
C GLY A 352 -8.63 5.75 0.13
N ILE A 353 -9.94 5.82 -0.16
CA ILE A 353 -10.44 6.09 -1.53
C ILE A 353 -10.03 7.50 -1.99
N GLY A 354 -10.15 8.52 -1.12
CA GLY A 354 -9.82 9.90 -1.47
C GLY A 354 -8.34 10.10 -1.79
N GLU A 355 -7.47 9.51 -1.00
CA GLU A 355 -6.02 9.48 -1.25
C GLU A 355 -5.69 8.79 -2.57
N ALA A 356 -6.28 7.61 -2.83
CA ALA A 356 -6.08 6.88 -4.07
C ALA A 356 -6.56 7.68 -5.30
N ILE A 357 -7.70 8.39 -5.18
CA ILE A 357 -8.20 9.27 -6.24
C ILE A 357 -7.22 10.43 -6.45
N ALA A 358 -6.77 11.10 -5.39
CA ALA A 358 -5.82 12.20 -5.48
C ALA A 358 -4.51 11.77 -6.17
N LYS A 359 -3.94 10.63 -5.76
CA LYS A 359 -2.76 10.04 -6.39
C LYS A 359 -2.99 9.72 -7.86
N LYS A 360 -4.16 9.18 -8.20
CA LYS A 360 -4.50 8.88 -9.59
C LYS A 360 -4.59 10.14 -10.43
N LEU A 361 -5.32 11.16 -9.98
CA LEU A 361 -5.52 12.39 -10.72
C LEU A 361 -4.21 13.18 -10.91
N SER A 362 -3.36 13.22 -9.89
CA SER A 362 -2.02 13.81 -9.98
C SER A 362 -1.15 13.11 -11.04
N ARG A 363 -1.10 11.76 -11.04
CA ARG A 363 -0.39 10.98 -12.07
C ARG A 363 -0.90 11.19 -13.49
N GLU A 364 -2.15 11.59 -13.63
CA GLU A 364 -2.76 11.89 -14.93
C GLU A 364 -2.59 13.37 -15.32
N GLY A 365 -1.81 14.15 -14.54
CA GLY A 365 -1.39 15.51 -14.86
C GLY A 365 -2.30 16.61 -14.35
N LEU A 366 -3.27 16.30 -13.45
CA LEU A 366 -4.09 17.32 -12.83
C LEU A 366 -3.36 17.95 -11.62
N ARG A 367 -3.60 19.25 -11.40
CA ARG A 367 -3.31 19.94 -10.14
C ARG A 367 -4.34 19.52 -9.10
N VAL A 368 -3.89 19.03 -7.94
CA VAL A 368 -4.79 18.42 -6.97
C VAL A 368 -4.90 19.24 -5.70
N VAL A 369 -6.13 19.54 -5.30
CA VAL A 369 -6.46 20.14 -4.00
C VAL A 369 -6.90 19.04 -3.07
N LEU A 370 -6.16 18.83 -1.99
CA LEU A 370 -6.43 17.85 -0.95
C LEU A 370 -7.21 18.49 0.19
N VAL A 371 -8.43 18.02 0.45
CA VAL A 371 -9.29 18.57 1.50
C VAL A 371 -9.61 17.52 2.55
N ALA A 372 -9.23 17.71 3.81
CA ALA A 372 -9.62 16.89 4.96
C ALA A 372 -9.30 17.61 6.29
N ARG A 373 -9.63 16.97 7.43
CA ARG A 373 -9.41 17.56 8.77
C ARG A 373 -7.96 17.41 9.27
N SER A 374 -7.32 16.28 8.99
CA SER A 374 -5.98 15.98 9.49
C SER A 374 -4.91 16.64 8.62
N ARG A 375 -4.29 17.71 9.13
CA ARG A 375 -3.16 18.41 8.48
C ARG A 375 -2.01 17.46 8.22
N GLU A 376 -1.60 16.71 9.21
CA GLU A 376 -0.46 15.79 9.14
C GLU A 376 -0.62 14.78 8.00
N ARG A 377 -1.78 14.10 7.94
CA ARG A 377 -2.06 13.10 6.88
C ARG A 377 -2.15 13.75 5.49
N LEU A 378 -2.73 14.95 5.40
CA LEU A 378 -2.78 15.69 4.12
C LEU A 378 -1.38 16.06 3.65
N GLU A 379 -0.52 16.57 4.53
CA GLU A 379 0.87 16.93 4.18
C GLU A 379 1.69 15.69 3.79
N HIS A 380 1.44 14.55 4.46
CA HIS A 380 2.06 13.30 4.05
C HIS A 380 1.68 12.91 2.61
N VAL A 381 0.38 12.96 2.27
CA VAL A 381 -0.09 12.71 0.89
C VAL A 381 0.48 13.75 -0.07
N ALA A 382 0.48 15.03 0.33
CA ALA A 382 1.02 16.11 -0.49
C ALA A 382 2.51 15.96 -0.76
N LYS A 383 3.31 15.57 0.26
CA LYS A 383 4.75 15.27 0.10
C LYS A 383 4.95 14.18 -0.96
N GLN A 384 4.17 13.10 -0.91
CA GLN A 384 4.24 12.03 -1.90
C GLN A 384 3.88 12.49 -3.31
N LEU A 385 2.83 13.30 -3.45
CA LEU A 385 2.40 13.80 -4.76
C LEU A 385 3.40 14.81 -5.35
N ARG A 386 3.93 15.71 -4.52
CA ARG A 386 4.99 16.66 -4.92
C ARG A 386 6.27 15.94 -5.30
N ALA A 387 6.65 14.91 -4.56
CA ALA A 387 7.79 14.05 -4.89
C ALA A 387 7.62 13.33 -6.24
N LEU A 388 6.38 13.15 -6.71
CA LEU A 388 6.06 12.62 -8.04
C LEU A 388 5.81 13.72 -9.10
N GLY A 389 6.23 14.97 -8.83
CA GLY A 389 6.07 16.10 -9.75
C GLY A 389 4.65 16.67 -9.79
N GLY A 390 3.79 16.30 -8.88
CA GLY A 390 2.43 16.80 -8.82
C GLY A 390 2.34 18.19 -8.18
N GLU A 391 1.53 19.07 -8.75
CA GLU A 391 1.18 20.35 -8.14
C GLU A 391 0.02 20.13 -7.16
N VAL A 392 0.24 20.47 -5.87
CA VAL A 392 -0.67 20.11 -4.78
C VAL A 392 -0.93 21.30 -3.85
N LEU A 393 -2.20 21.60 -3.62
CA LEU A 393 -2.67 22.51 -2.58
C LEU A 393 -3.29 21.70 -1.44
N VAL A 394 -2.91 21.98 -0.20
CA VAL A 394 -3.49 21.36 1.01
C VAL A 394 -4.44 22.36 1.66
N VAL A 395 -5.70 21.97 1.82
CA VAL A 395 -6.73 22.76 2.50
C VAL A 395 -7.28 21.94 3.68
N VAL A 396 -6.86 22.31 4.88
CA VAL A 396 -7.35 21.67 6.11
C VAL A 396 -8.71 22.22 6.47
N ALA A 397 -9.77 21.39 6.46
CA ALA A 397 -11.12 21.83 6.71
C ALA A 397 -11.99 20.76 7.37
N ASP A 398 -12.81 21.15 8.33
CA ASP A 398 -13.91 20.32 8.83
C ASP A 398 -15.19 20.61 8.04
N LEU A 399 -15.48 19.74 7.09
CA LEU A 399 -16.63 19.89 6.21
C LEU A 399 -17.98 19.65 6.92
N THR A 400 -18.03 19.38 8.22
CA THR A 400 -19.27 19.41 9.00
C THR A 400 -19.74 20.84 9.25
N GLN A 401 -18.83 21.83 9.14
CA GLN A 401 -19.12 23.25 9.36
C GLN A 401 -19.37 23.99 8.04
N GLU A 402 -20.40 24.83 8.00
CA GLU A 402 -20.76 25.58 6.80
C GLU A 402 -19.70 26.60 6.39
N GLU A 403 -19.14 27.30 7.37
CA GLU A 403 -18.09 28.31 7.18
C GLU A 403 -16.85 27.70 6.52
N GLU A 404 -16.49 26.48 6.91
CA GLU A 404 -15.37 25.75 6.35
C GLU A 404 -15.61 25.31 4.90
N ARG A 405 -16.85 24.92 4.54
CA ARG A 405 -17.21 24.60 3.14
C ARG A 405 -17.07 25.83 2.25
N LEU A 406 -17.51 27.00 2.73
CA LEU A 406 -17.34 28.26 2.03
C LEU A 406 -15.88 28.68 1.94
N ARG A 407 -15.10 28.49 3.01
CA ARG A 407 -13.67 28.78 3.04
C ARG A 407 -12.91 27.93 2.01
N VAL A 408 -13.17 26.63 1.95
CA VAL A 408 -12.59 25.73 0.93
C VAL A 408 -12.85 26.26 -0.46
N PHE A 409 -14.09 26.62 -0.78
CA PHE A 409 -14.43 27.16 -2.10
C PHE A 409 -13.65 28.45 -2.41
N LYS A 410 -13.60 29.39 -1.47
CA LYS A 410 -12.91 30.69 -1.64
C LYS A 410 -11.39 30.50 -1.79
N GLU A 411 -10.77 29.66 -0.95
CA GLU A 411 -9.34 29.41 -0.94
C GLU A 411 -8.88 28.76 -2.25
N VAL A 412 -9.61 27.76 -2.72
CA VAL A 412 -9.31 27.08 -3.99
C VAL A 412 -9.45 28.03 -5.17
N ARG A 413 -10.50 28.88 -5.17
CA ARG A 413 -10.67 29.89 -6.22
C ARG A 413 -9.58 30.96 -6.19
N ALA A 414 -9.14 31.37 -5.02
CA ALA A 414 -8.04 32.32 -4.88
C ALA A 414 -6.72 31.75 -5.44
N ALA A 415 -6.46 30.45 -5.19
CA ALA A 415 -5.23 29.79 -5.64
C ALA A 415 -5.21 29.49 -7.15
N TYR A 416 -6.32 29.06 -7.72
CA TYR A 416 -6.35 28.54 -9.09
C TYR A 416 -7.34 29.22 -10.03
N GLY A 417 -8.11 30.17 -9.55
CA GLY A 417 -9.12 30.88 -10.32
C GLY A 417 -10.36 30.06 -10.66
N SER A 418 -10.18 28.77 -10.96
CA SER A 418 -11.30 27.88 -11.33
C SER A 418 -11.00 26.41 -11.03
N VAL A 419 -12.06 25.60 -10.91
CA VAL A 419 -11.99 24.16 -10.68
C VAL A 419 -12.62 23.41 -11.83
N ASP A 420 -11.91 22.43 -12.38
CA ASP A 420 -12.42 21.60 -13.50
C ASP A 420 -13.07 20.31 -13.00
N VAL A 421 -12.62 19.79 -11.83
CA VAL A 421 -13.13 18.55 -11.24
C VAL A 421 -13.39 18.73 -9.75
N LEU A 422 -14.57 18.36 -9.29
CA LEU A 422 -14.88 18.20 -7.87
C LEU A 422 -15.15 16.73 -7.58
N VAL A 423 -14.42 16.14 -6.62
CA VAL A 423 -14.69 14.79 -6.13
C VAL A 423 -15.17 14.88 -4.68
N ASN A 424 -16.46 14.73 -4.47
CA ASN A 424 -17.07 14.61 -3.15
C ASN A 424 -16.92 13.18 -2.64
N ASN A 425 -15.85 12.93 -1.91
CA ASN A 425 -15.53 11.61 -1.34
C ASN A 425 -15.58 11.61 0.20
N ALA A 426 -15.43 12.76 0.85
CA ALA A 426 -15.49 12.84 2.32
C ALA A 426 -16.79 12.23 2.87
N GLY A 427 -16.67 11.42 3.91
CA GLY A 427 -17.79 10.78 4.55
C GLY A 427 -17.36 9.70 5.51
N PHE A 428 -18.25 9.32 6.41
CA PHE A 428 -18.04 8.17 7.29
C PHE A 428 -19.32 7.34 7.43
N GLY A 429 -19.18 6.14 7.97
CA GLY A 429 -20.27 5.23 8.25
C GLY A 429 -20.31 4.86 9.74
N TRP A 430 -21.44 4.33 10.14
CA TRP A 430 -21.65 3.73 11.45
C TRP A 430 -22.37 2.40 11.27
N TYR A 431 -22.02 1.41 12.09
CA TYR A 431 -22.60 0.08 12.05
C TYR A 431 -23.14 -0.30 13.43
N GLY A 432 -24.45 -0.44 13.54
CA GLY A 432 -25.17 -0.78 14.76
C GLY A 432 -26.67 -0.59 14.55
N PHE A 433 -27.48 -0.90 15.57
CA PHE A 433 -28.92 -0.67 15.46
C PHE A 433 -29.25 0.82 15.56
N GLY A 434 -30.17 1.29 14.72
CA GLY A 434 -30.58 2.71 14.69
C GLY A 434 -30.98 3.28 16.07
N SER A 435 -31.57 2.43 16.93
CA SER A 435 -31.91 2.81 18.32
C SER A 435 -30.70 3.01 19.24
N GLU A 436 -29.52 2.53 18.85
CA GLU A 436 -28.27 2.61 19.62
C GLU A 436 -27.37 3.77 19.12
N MET A 437 -27.75 4.44 18.03
CA MET A 437 -26.96 5.49 17.43
C MET A 437 -27.09 6.82 18.20
N PRO A 438 -25.99 7.40 18.73
CA PRO A 438 -26.03 8.71 19.36
C PRO A 438 -26.47 9.79 18.36
N TRP A 439 -27.37 10.69 18.79
CA TRP A 439 -27.86 11.77 17.92
C TRP A 439 -26.73 12.67 17.40
N SER A 440 -25.74 12.99 18.23
CA SER A 440 -24.58 13.80 17.83
C SER A 440 -23.83 13.18 16.66
N LEU A 441 -23.63 11.85 16.67
CA LEU A 441 -22.98 11.13 15.59
C LEU A 441 -23.86 11.04 14.35
N ALA A 442 -25.18 10.83 14.54
CA ALA A 442 -26.15 10.86 13.45
C ALA A 442 -26.13 12.20 12.73
N TRP A 443 -26.13 13.30 13.48
CA TRP A 443 -26.07 14.64 12.96
C TRP A 443 -24.76 14.92 12.21
N GLN A 444 -23.60 14.55 12.78
CA GLN A 444 -22.33 14.67 12.08
C GLN A 444 -22.31 13.88 10.77
N MET A 445 -22.89 12.68 10.74
CA MET A 445 -22.99 11.89 9.51
C MET A 445 -23.84 12.61 8.46
N LEU A 446 -24.95 13.21 8.82
CA LEU A 446 -25.76 14.01 7.89
C LEU A 446 -25.00 15.24 7.39
N GLN A 447 -24.28 15.93 8.28
CA GLN A 447 -23.47 17.10 7.89
C GLN A 447 -22.39 16.74 6.86
N ILE A 448 -21.68 15.64 7.04
CA ILE A 448 -20.57 15.30 6.13
C ILE A 448 -21.05 14.53 4.88
N ASN A 449 -21.94 13.53 5.04
CA ASN A 449 -22.35 12.69 3.93
C ASN A 449 -23.40 13.35 3.03
N VAL A 450 -24.15 14.32 3.53
CA VAL A 450 -25.26 14.98 2.81
C VAL A 450 -24.99 16.46 2.64
N ALA A 451 -24.97 17.24 3.73
CA ALA A 451 -24.89 18.70 3.63
C ALA A 451 -23.61 19.19 2.95
N ALA A 452 -22.44 18.58 3.27
CA ALA A 452 -21.18 18.93 2.62
C ALA A 452 -21.19 18.61 1.13
N VAL A 453 -21.72 17.44 0.74
CA VAL A 453 -21.82 17.04 -0.66
C VAL A 453 -22.72 18.01 -1.44
N VAL A 454 -23.89 18.32 -0.90
CA VAL A 454 -24.84 19.27 -1.54
C VAL A 454 -24.19 20.65 -1.66
N ARG A 455 -23.66 21.18 -0.56
CA ARG A 455 -23.13 22.54 -0.51
C ARG A 455 -21.95 22.74 -1.46
N LEU A 456 -20.97 21.87 -1.40
CA LEU A 456 -19.81 21.95 -2.31
C LEU A 456 -20.25 21.74 -3.77
N THR A 457 -21.15 20.78 -4.02
CA THR A 457 -21.70 20.58 -5.37
C THR A 457 -22.32 21.86 -5.90
N LEU A 458 -23.18 22.53 -5.14
CA LEU A 458 -23.86 23.76 -5.60
C LEU A 458 -22.88 24.90 -5.82
N LEU A 459 -21.92 25.14 -4.92
CA LEU A 459 -20.91 26.19 -5.05
C LEU A 459 -20.05 26.02 -6.31
N PHE A 460 -19.52 24.81 -6.53
CA PHE A 460 -18.67 24.56 -7.69
C PHE A 460 -19.49 24.43 -8.99
N LEU A 461 -20.72 23.94 -8.91
CA LEU A 461 -21.62 23.83 -10.06
C LEU A 461 -21.97 25.21 -10.66
N GLU A 462 -22.22 26.18 -9.82
CA GLU A 462 -22.49 27.56 -10.26
C GLU A 462 -21.31 28.11 -11.06
N ASP A 463 -20.08 27.98 -10.52
CA ASP A 463 -18.84 28.39 -11.20
C ASP A 463 -18.61 27.61 -12.50
N MET A 464 -18.82 26.29 -12.50
CA MET A 464 -18.69 25.44 -13.69
C MET A 464 -19.71 25.80 -14.77
N LYS A 465 -20.97 26.11 -14.40
CA LYS A 465 -22.01 26.54 -15.34
C LYS A 465 -21.66 27.87 -15.97
N ALA A 466 -21.17 28.84 -15.19
CA ALA A 466 -20.76 30.15 -15.71
C ALA A 466 -19.62 30.02 -16.76
N ARG A 467 -18.74 28.99 -16.61
CA ARG A 467 -17.65 28.72 -17.55
C ARG A 467 -18.02 27.76 -18.69
N GLY A 468 -19.20 27.15 -18.64
CA GLY A 468 -19.64 26.15 -19.61
C GLY A 468 -18.84 24.84 -19.56
N LYS A 469 -18.11 24.51 -18.47
CA LYS A 469 -17.31 23.27 -18.36
C LYS A 469 -17.01 22.90 -16.92
N GLY A 470 -16.97 21.58 -16.65
CA GLY A 470 -16.62 21.01 -15.36
C GLY A 470 -17.17 19.60 -15.20
N HIS A 471 -16.63 18.85 -14.21
CA HIS A 471 -17.13 17.53 -13.90
C HIS A 471 -17.15 17.29 -12.38
N ILE A 472 -18.31 17.01 -11.85
CA ILE A 472 -18.52 16.67 -10.44
C ILE A 472 -18.67 15.15 -10.33
N VAL A 473 -17.90 14.54 -9.44
CA VAL A 473 -17.99 13.10 -9.14
C VAL A 473 -18.37 12.94 -7.67
N ASN A 474 -19.55 12.41 -7.40
CA ASN A 474 -19.99 12.09 -6.05
C ASN A 474 -19.71 10.61 -5.74
N VAL A 475 -19.07 10.35 -4.59
CA VAL A 475 -18.79 8.98 -4.13
C VAL A 475 -19.97 8.50 -3.28
N GLY A 476 -20.81 7.68 -3.91
CA GLY A 476 -21.90 6.95 -3.27
C GLY A 476 -21.45 5.67 -2.57
N SER A 477 -22.31 4.68 -2.57
CA SER A 477 -22.04 3.33 -2.04
C SER A 477 -23.04 2.35 -2.65
N ILE A 478 -22.68 1.06 -2.69
CA ILE A 478 -23.63 0.00 -3.00
C ILE A 478 -24.75 -0.08 -1.95
N ALA A 479 -24.50 0.40 -0.73
CA ALA A 479 -25.48 0.48 0.36
C ALA A 479 -26.73 1.30 0.00
N SER A 480 -26.64 2.23 -0.97
CA SER A 480 -27.82 2.96 -1.47
C SER A 480 -28.75 2.09 -2.31
N SER A 481 -28.27 0.98 -2.89
CA SER A 481 -29.08 0.04 -3.67
C SER A 481 -29.51 -1.19 -2.88
N LEU A 482 -28.85 -1.47 -1.75
CA LEU A 482 -29.12 -2.61 -0.89
C LEU A 482 -29.05 -2.14 0.57
N PRO A 483 -30.13 -1.54 1.09
CA PRO A 483 -30.21 -1.18 2.49
C PRO A 483 -30.11 -2.44 3.35
N ALA A 484 -29.11 -2.49 4.23
CA ALA A 484 -28.92 -3.61 5.12
C ALA A 484 -29.16 -3.20 6.57
N GLN A 485 -29.49 -4.15 7.41
CA GLN A 485 -29.64 -3.94 8.85
C GLN A 485 -28.30 -3.50 9.45
N GLY A 486 -28.34 -2.57 10.38
CA GLY A 486 -27.17 -2.02 11.06
C GLY A 486 -26.49 -0.84 10.35
N ILE A 487 -26.95 -0.44 9.16
CA ILE A 487 -26.41 0.73 8.42
C ILE A 487 -27.50 1.72 7.98
N ALA A 488 -28.63 1.78 8.70
CA ALA A 488 -29.82 2.51 8.28
C ALA A 488 -29.52 3.96 7.85
N LEU A 489 -28.93 4.78 8.73
CA LEU A 489 -28.63 6.19 8.42
C LEU A 489 -27.56 6.33 7.35
N TYR A 490 -26.54 5.45 7.36
CA TYR A 490 -25.51 5.47 6.31
C TYR A 490 -26.11 5.18 4.94
N ALA A 491 -26.91 4.10 4.83
CA ALA A 491 -27.58 3.74 3.59
C ALA A 491 -28.50 4.87 3.10
N ALA A 492 -29.31 5.46 4.01
CA ALA A 492 -30.18 6.60 3.71
C ALA A 492 -29.39 7.81 3.20
N SER A 493 -28.26 8.16 3.85
CA SER A 493 -27.41 9.27 3.41
C SER A 493 -26.81 9.04 2.02
N LYS A 494 -26.42 7.81 1.69
CA LYS A 494 -25.90 7.46 0.37
C LYS A 494 -27.00 7.37 -0.71
N SER A 495 -28.22 6.99 -0.32
CA SER A 495 -29.40 7.04 -1.20
C SER A 495 -29.79 8.49 -1.54
N PHE A 496 -29.68 9.40 -0.57
CA PHE A 496 -29.85 10.83 -0.80
C PHE A 496 -28.85 11.34 -1.87
N VAL A 497 -27.55 11.05 -1.68
CA VAL A 497 -26.49 11.47 -2.62
C VAL A 497 -26.73 10.87 -4.02
N GLU A 498 -27.20 9.63 -4.10
CA GLU A 498 -27.55 8.99 -5.37
C GLU A 498 -28.68 9.74 -6.07
N SER A 499 -29.82 9.95 -5.38
CA SER A 499 -30.98 10.65 -5.94
C SER A 499 -30.65 12.09 -6.34
N PHE A 500 -29.93 12.81 -5.49
CA PHE A 500 -29.45 14.17 -5.77
C PHE A 500 -28.58 14.23 -7.02
N THR A 501 -27.59 13.31 -7.12
CA THR A 501 -26.67 13.26 -8.27
C THR A 501 -27.42 12.90 -9.56
N ILE A 502 -28.35 11.95 -9.51
CA ILE A 502 -29.13 11.54 -10.67
C ILE A 502 -30.07 12.66 -11.15
N SER A 503 -30.66 13.40 -10.24
CA SER A 503 -31.53 14.55 -10.58
C SER A 503 -30.71 15.65 -11.27
N LEU A 504 -29.59 16.06 -10.70
CA LEU A 504 -28.67 17.03 -11.32
C LEU A 504 -28.12 16.53 -12.67
N TYR A 505 -27.84 15.24 -12.82
CA TYR A 505 -27.42 14.68 -14.10
C TYR A 505 -28.47 14.92 -15.20
N ARG A 506 -29.76 14.85 -14.86
CA ARG A 506 -30.87 15.13 -15.81
C ARG A 506 -30.98 16.60 -16.12
N GLU A 507 -30.83 17.47 -15.09
CA GLU A 507 -30.87 18.93 -15.24
C GLU A 507 -29.74 19.49 -16.10
N LEU A 508 -28.56 18.83 -16.06
CA LEU A 508 -27.34 19.26 -16.77
C LEU A 508 -27.21 18.65 -18.17
N ARG A 509 -28.24 17.93 -18.67
CA ARG A 509 -28.15 17.15 -19.91
C ARG A 509 -27.75 18.02 -21.12
N ASP A 510 -28.27 19.22 -21.20
CA ASP A 510 -28.06 20.15 -22.33
C ASP A 510 -26.93 21.15 -22.05
N THR A 511 -26.06 20.86 -21.09
CA THR A 511 -24.89 21.68 -20.77
C THR A 511 -23.60 20.87 -20.99
N ASP A 512 -22.46 21.58 -21.01
CA ASP A 512 -21.13 20.92 -21.02
C ASP A 512 -20.59 20.59 -19.62
N VAL A 513 -21.32 20.91 -18.57
CA VAL A 513 -21.02 20.48 -17.20
C VAL A 513 -21.52 19.05 -16.99
N ARG A 514 -20.67 18.20 -16.42
CA ARG A 514 -20.98 16.80 -16.17
C ARG A 514 -21.07 16.52 -14.68
N ILE A 515 -21.96 15.61 -14.30
CA ILE A 515 -22.01 15.04 -12.96
C ILE A 515 -22.15 13.53 -13.02
N SER A 516 -21.43 12.81 -12.18
CA SER A 516 -21.42 11.35 -12.15
C SER A 516 -21.44 10.83 -10.72
N LEU A 517 -22.02 9.65 -10.53
CA LEU A 517 -21.99 8.89 -9.29
C LEU A 517 -21.09 7.68 -9.44
N VAL A 518 -20.14 7.47 -8.52
CA VAL A 518 -19.43 6.20 -8.39
C VAL A 518 -19.96 5.44 -7.17
N LYS A 519 -20.31 4.16 -7.34
CA LYS A 519 -20.86 3.29 -6.28
C LYS A 519 -19.91 2.15 -5.98
N PRO A 520 -18.98 2.33 -5.01
CA PRO A 520 -18.12 1.24 -4.56
C PRO A 520 -18.90 0.22 -3.72
N GLY A 521 -18.48 -1.05 -3.81
CA GLY A 521 -18.76 -2.07 -2.79
C GLY A 521 -17.88 -1.90 -1.55
N ALA A 522 -17.62 -2.98 -0.84
CA ALA A 522 -16.71 -2.98 0.31
C ALA A 522 -15.26 -2.74 -0.15
N VAL A 523 -14.71 -1.56 0.16
CA VAL A 523 -13.34 -1.18 -0.17
C VAL A 523 -12.44 -1.40 1.02
N ALA A 524 -11.26 -1.94 0.78
CA ALA A 524 -10.25 -2.21 1.80
C ALA A 524 -9.63 -0.90 2.32
N THR A 525 -10.29 -0.28 3.29
CA THR A 525 -9.88 0.95 3.98
C THR A 525 -10.25 0.84 5.46
N ASP A 526 -9.72 1.75 6.29
CA ASP A 526 -10.10 1.82 7.71
C ASP A 526 -11.53 2.31 7.96
N PHE A 527 -12.26 2.63 6.90
CA PHE A 527 -13.66 3.07 6.98
C PHE A 527 -14.53 2.11 7.80
N PHE A 528 -14.41 0.81 7.56
CA PHE A 528 -15.20 -0.20 8.27
C PHE A 528 -14.72 -0.41 9.71
N LYS A 529 -13.42 -0.31 9.98
CA LYS A 529 -12.88 -0.36 11.34
C LYS A 529 -13.43 0.80 12.18
N LYS A 530 -13.42 2.01 11.64
CA LYS A 530 -13.95 3.21 12.31
C LYS A 530 -15.47 3.13 12.49
N ALA A 531 -16.20 2.60 11.51
CA ALA A 531 -17.64 2.43 11.57
C ALA A 531 -18.08 1.41 12.65
N SER A 532 -17.27 0.38 12.91
CA SER A 532 -17.56 -0.70 13.86
C SER A 532 -16.86 -0.56 15.22
N ALA A 533 -15.94 0.39 15.37
CA ALA A 533 -15.14 0.56 16.60
C ALA A 533 -15.96 0.86 17.86
N GLN A 534 -17.20 1.35 17.70
CA GLN A 534 -18.09 1.72 18.79
C GLN A 534 -19.03 0.58 19.24
N VAL A 535 -19.10 -0.51 18.47
CA VAL A 535 -19.92 -1.69 18.80
C VAL A 535 -19.08 -2.95 18.59
N ALA A 536 -18.33 -3.34 19.62
CA ALA A 536 -17.33 -4.42 19.59
C ALA A 536 -17.84 -5.81 19.16
N ALA A 537 -19.15 -5.98 18.95
CA ALA A 537 -19.80 -7.27 18.76
C ALA A 537 -20.32 -7.56 17.34
N LEU A 538 -20.31 -6.60 16.43
CA LEU A 538 -20.91 -6.75 15.12
C LEU A 538 -19.87 -6.68 14.00
N ARG A 539 -19.57 -7.81 13.33
CA ARG A 539 -18.81 -7.81 12.08
C ARG A 539 -19.75 -7.57 10.90
N MET A 540 -19.41 -6.63 10.05
CA MET A 540 -20.17 -6.36 8.82
C MET A 540 -20.22 -7.61 7.92
N PRO A 541 -21.39 -8.04 7.42
CA PRO A 541 -21.48 -9.04 6.37
C PRO A 541 -20.77 -8.53 5.10
N GLY A 542 -19.88 -9.33 4.51
CA GLY A 542 -19.15 -8.95 3.29
C GLY A 542 -17.73 -8.41 3.49
N GLY A 543 -17.17 -8.45 4.71
CA GLY A 543 -15.80 -7.97 5.00
C GLY A 543 -14.66 -8.71 4.28
N GLU A 544 -14.95 -9.76 3.52
CA GLU A 544 -13.97 -10.52 2.73
C GLU A 544 -13.85 -10.06 1.27
N VAL A 545 -14.76 -9.23 0.75
CA VAL A 545 -14.65 -8.68 -0.61
C VAL A 545 -13.85 -7.39 -0.59
N ASN A 546 -12.55 -7.52 -0.65
CA ASN A 546 -11.60 -6.42 -0.54
C ASN A 546 -11.33 -5.78 -1.90
N ILE A 547 -12.13 -4.78 -2.28
CA ILE A 547 -11.84 -3.93 -3.45
C ILE A 547 -10.70 -2.99 -3.07
N LYS A 548 -9.65 -2.93 -3.89
CA LYS A 548 -8.56 -1.96 -3.68
C LYS A 548 -9.05 -0.52 -3.94
N PRO A 549 -8.64 0.48 -3.12
CA PRO A 549 -8.96 1.89 -3.35
C PRO A 549 -8.59 2.37 -4.75
N GLN A 550 -7.50 1.86 -5.33
CA GLN A 550 -7.04 2.16 -6.69
C GLN A 550 -8.06 1.78 -7.75
N THR A 551 -8.81 0.69 -7.55
CA THR A 551 -9.88 0.28 -8.50
C THR A 551 -11.00 1.33 -8.55
N VAL A 552 -11.30 1.98 -7.40
CA VAL A 552 -12.25 3.10 -7.36
C VAL A 552 -11.66 4.32 -8.03
N ALA A 553 -10.40 4.65 -7.76
CA ALA A 553 -9.70 5.76 -8.38
C ALA A 553 -9.63 5.62 -9.92
N ASP A 554 -9.31 4.42 -10.42
CA ASP A 554 -9.33 4.13 -11.86
C ASP A 554 -10.73 4.28 -12.46
N ARG A 555 -11.77 3.95 -11.70
CA ARG A 555 -13.15 4.13 -12.16
C ARG A 555 -13.56 5.61 -12.20
N VAL A 556 -13.13 6.40 -11.21
CA VAL A 556 -13.32 7.87 -11.20
C VAL A 556 -12.61 8.47 -12.41
N TRP A 557 -11.36 8.11 -12.65
CA TRP A 557 -10.64 8.54 -13.86
C TRP A 557 -11.36 8.15 -15.15
N GLY A 558 -11.90 6.92 -15.20
CA GLY A 558 -12.73 6.46 -16.31
C GLY A 558 -13.96 7.32 -16.56
N LEU A 559 -14.61 7.83 -15.49
CA LEU A 559 -15.75 8.75 -15.57
C LEU A 559 -15.34 10.12 -16.14
N LEU A 560 -14.19 10.66 -15.76
CA LEU A 560 -13.69 11.93 -16.29
C LEU A 560 -13.43 11.85 -17.80
N ARG A 561 -13.01 10.69 -18.29
CA ARG A 561 -12.76 10.46 -19.74
C ARG A 561 -14.01 10.09 -20.53
N ARG A 562 -14.94 9.37 -19.91
CA ARG A 562 -16.21 8.94 -20.50
C ARG A 562 -17.31 9.07 -19.45
N PRO A 563 -17.92 10.25 -19.33
CA PRO A 563 -18.95 10.52 -18.35
C PRO A 563 -20.14 9.57 -18.48
N THR A 564 -20.53 8.97 -17.36
CA THR A 564 -21.76 8.16 -17.25
C THR A 564 -22.49 8.57 -15.98
N ARG A 565 -23.80 8.38 -15.96
CA ARG A 565 -24.64 8.74 -14.81
C ARG A 565 -24.20 8.03 -13.54
N VAL A 566 -24.03 6.69 -13.61
CA VAL A 566 -23.67 5.83 -12.48
C VAL A 566 -22.57 4.84 -12.89
N ALA A 567 -21.59 4.65 -12.05
CA ALA A 567 -20.51 3.69 -12.24
C ALA A 567 -20.33 2.82 -11.00
N TYR A 568 -20.53 1.53 -11.15
CA TYR A 568 -20.33 0.52 -10.09
C TYR A 568 -18.89 0.02 -10.03
N VAL A 569 -18.40 -0.29 -8.82
CA VAL A 569 -17.04 -0.83 -8.59
C VAL A 569 -17.11 -2.02 -7.63
N PRO A 570 -16.84 -3.24 -8.11
CA PRO A 570 -16.66 -3.65 -9.51
C PRO A 570 -17.96 -3.55 -10.33
N ARG A 571 -17.84 -3.60 -11.64
CA ARG A 571 -18.99 -3.44 -12.56
C ARG A 571 -20.13 -4.42 -12.30
N LEU A 572 -19.81 -5.64 -11.86
CA LEU A 572 -20.79 -6.70 -11.54
C LEU A 572 -21.80 -6.27 -10.46
N LEU A 573 -21.42 -5.36 -9.57
CA LEU A 573 -22.33 -4.82 -8.54
C LEU A 573 -23.51 -4.03 -9.13
N SER A 574 -23.54 -3.73 -10.42
CA SER A 574 -24.73 -3.18 -11.08
C SER A 574 -25.94 -4.12 -10.99
N LEU A 575 -25.72 -5.42 -10.89
CA LEU A 575 -26.77 -6.42 -10.71
C LEU A 575 -27.42 -6.34 -9.32
N VAL A 576 -26.68 -5.86 -8.31
CA VAL A 576 -27.19 -5.70 -6.93
C VAL A 576 -28.32 -4.69 -6.86
N ALA A 577 -28.35 -3.70 -7.76
CA ALA A 577 -29.44 -2.74 -7.82
C ALA A 577 -30.83 -3.38 -8.10
N TRP A 578 -30.85 -4.59 -8.61
CA TRP A 578 -32.09 -5.36 -8.87
C TRP A 578 -32.45 -6.32 -7.74
N VAL A 579 -31.53 -6.55 -6.79
CA VAL A 579 -31.74 -7.52 -5.70
C VAL A 579 -32.82 -7.06 -4.75
N GLU A 580 -32.78 -5.80 -4.31
CA GLU A 580 -33.79 -5.25 -3.40
C GLU A 580 -35.21 -5.27 -4.00
N PRO A 581 -35.46 -4.77 -5.22
CA PRO A 581 -36.78 -4.81 -5.83
C PRO A 581 -37.29 -6.24 -6.07
N ALA A 582 -36.43 -7.21 -6.36
CA ALA A 582 -36.80 -8.57 -6.69
C ALA A 582 -36.89 -9.49 -5.46
N PHE A 583 -36.01 -9.29 -4.47
CA PHE A 583 -35.80 -10.23 -3.36
C PHE A 583 -35.79 -9.57 -1.98
N GLY A 584 -36.22 -8.31 -1.83
CA GLY A 584 -36.25 -7.57 -0.56
C GLY A 584 -36.96 -8.36 0.54
N TRP A 585 -38.09 -8.99 0.22
CA TRP A 585 -38.85 -9.85 1.14
C TRP A 585 -38.01 -10.99 1.75
N LEU A 586 -37.05 -11.52 1.00
CA LEU A 586 -36.18 -12.59 1.48
C LEU A 586 -35.09 -12.00 2.41
N ILE A 587 -34.60 -10.80 2.11
CA ILE A 587 -33.64 -10.06 2.95
C ILE A 587 -34.32 -9.71 4.28
N ASP A 588 -35.57 -9.25 4.27
CA ASP A 588 -36.34 -8.96 5.47
C ASP A 588 -36.51 -10.20 6.37
N ARG A 589 -36.72 -11.36 5.77
CA ARG A 589 -36.93 -12.62 6.50
C ARG A 589 -35.63 -13.21 7.07
N LEU A 590 -34.52 -13.15 6.32
CA LEU A 590 -33.25 -13.78 6.69
C LEU A 590 -32.31 -12.84 7.45
N GLY A 591 -32.38 -11.54 7.22
CA GLY A 591 -31.51 -10.56 7.84
C GLY A 591 -31.55 -10.59 9.37
N PRO A 592 -32.73 -10.61 10.02
CA PRO A 592 -32.83 -10.69 11.49
C PRO A 592 -32.19 -11.94 12.09
N LEU A 593 -32.21 -13.06 11.36
CA LEU A 593 -31.60 -14.33 11.79
C LEU A 593 -30.09 -14.27 11.79
N LEU A 594 -29.51 -13.60 10.80
CA LEU A 594 -28.05 -13.39 10.68
C LEU A 594 -27.52 -12.49 11.79
N LEU A 595 -28.23 -11.39 12.12
CA LEU A 595 -27.85 -10.48 13.21
C LEU A 595 -28.00 -11.11 14.60
N LYS A 596 -29.09 -11.87 14.84
CA LYS A 596 -29.27 -12.60 16.10
C LYS A 596 -28.17 -13.64 16.34
N ARG A 597 -27.70 -14.30 15.30
CA ARG A 597 -26.62 -15.28 15.39
C ARG A 597 -25.28 -14.61 15.74
N GLN A 598 -25.01 -13.42 15.23
CA GLN A 598 -23.80 -12.65 15.57
C GLN A 598 -23.82 -12.12 17.01
N ARG A 599 -24.98 -11.67 17.51
CA ARG A 599 -25.13 -11.22 18.91
C ARG A 599 -24.89 -12.32 19.95
N LYS A 600 -25.21 -13.58 19.63
CA LYS A 600 -24.97 -14.74 20.53
C LYS A 600 -23.48 -15.09 20.67
N LEU A 601 -22.63 -14.63 19.77
CA LEU A 601 -21.19 -14.95 19.74
C LEU A 601 -20.30 -13.90 20.43
N ALA A 602 -20.87 -12.79 20.93
CA ALA A 602 -20.08 -11.75 21.59
C ALA A 602 -20.87 -11.10 22.75
N PRO A 603 -20.39 -11.18 24.01
CA PRO A 603 -21.00 -10.45 25.13
C PRO A 603 -20.73 -8.95 24.99
N VAL A 604 -21.79 -8.14 25.02
CA VAL A 604 -21.76 -6.69 24.89
C VAL A 604 -21.23 -6.07 26.20
N ARG A 605 -20.11 -5.37 26.17
CA ARG A 605 -19.80 -4.30 27.13
C ARG A 605 -20.08 -2.96 26.45
N VAL A 606 -21.14 -2.29 26.83
CA VAL A 606 -21.42 -0.92 26.44
C VAL A 606 -20.53 -0.02 27.29
N ASN A 607 -19.58 0.66 26.67
CA ASN A 607 -18.81 1.71 27.33
C ASN A 607 -19.54 3.03 27.09
N THR A 608 -20.10 3.60 28.14
CA THR A 608 -20.93 4.83 28.12
C THR A 608 -20.11 6.09 28.41
N ASP A 609 -18.83 6.13 28.05
CA ASP A 609 -17.98 7.28 28.34
C ASP A 609 -18.14 8.38 27.28
N PRO A 610 -18.65 9.59 27.64
CA PRO A 610 -18.97 10.66 26.67
C PRO A 610 -17.76 11.42 26.14
N GLU A 611 -16.56 11.24 26.71
CA GLU A 611 -15.40 12.10 26.40
C GLU A 611 -14.51 11.61 25.23
N GLY A 612 -14.77 10.42 24.67
CA GLY A 612 -13.97 9.86 23.57
C GLY A 612 -14.19 10.49 22.17
N PHE A 613 -15.05 11.49 22.03
CA PHE A 613 -15.55 11.97 20.72
C PHE A 613 -14.79 13.14 20.10
N GLN A 614 -13.79 13.71 20.74
CA GLN A 614 -13.09 14.89 20.20
C GLN A 614 -11.98 14.60 19.19
N ASN A 615 -11.62 13.33 18.97
CA ASN A 615 -10.50 12.93 18.09
C ASN A 615 -10.88 11.99 16.91
N LEU A 616 -12.12 12.04 16.44
CA LEU A 616 -12.53 11.30 15.22
C LEU A 616 -12.55 12.18 13.99
#